data_f3cd01ec9e555cf0b3b885ec0cbd6db1
#
_entry.id   f3cd01ec9e555cf0b3b885ec0cbd6db1
#
_cell.length_a   1.000
_cell.length_b   1.000
_cell.length_c   1.000
_cell.angle_alpha   90.00
_cell.angle_beta   90.00
_cell.angle_gamma   90.00
#
_symmetry.space_group_name_H-M   'P 1'
#
loop_
_entity.id
_entity.type
_entity.pdbx_description
1 polymer ?
#
loop_
_entity_poly.entity_id
_entity_poly.type
_entity_poly.pdbx_seq_one_letter_code
_entity_poly.pdbx_strand_id
1 'polypeptide(L)'
;MMQYLFGGEYPLFSNIKMEMGNDGNNSTGAEACTKRYEDEEADASRSPGFVMAADAKKINPNVKVSILRWEYPNWVKAKADGTEKYAAIYKWYKETIFDAYEKYGYVVDYIDPDKNETGSPDGGIIKYFANALENETDFPRHFTGEAKEAYHNIKIVASDENKGLKIVPLMRSDSGVYDAVDAIGFHYRTNATDDYIKMADVDDKEVWYSEGCATFGYSELQENKTTEYGAGTIGGYQSPLALLDSLPNAFVGSRRTMYMFQPAIGSFYEGIQYGHKELLSARDPWSGYIHYDPVLYMLSHITKFAKTGWENDTNTNGIWRVLPNATYGSFGSSDNEHQTAGINGDASYMTLAAPDKTNFSTVFINNTQNEKTFAIKTSDLNLSVDALHIWTTVTDDYLKQGEDVKIEDGIAYVTVPAYSVVTATTLDTTPERFPTEDGSGDYIQTEKRTVLDTDYTGKNQNTTDDYLYADNFEYTNEEDVTVYNATTGKETTENYLVSRGNEPRYMLDTHGAWIVENGQLKQENDSSVNQWNGGDPATIVGDWRWMTAPPLT
;
A
#
# COMPACT_ATOMS: atom_id res chain seq x y z
N MET A 1 4.37 1.87 14.76
CA MET A 1 4.16 1.76 13.30
C MET A 1 2.81 2.35 12.89
N MET A 2 1.69 1.75 13.24
CA MET A 2 0.35 2.18 12.76
C MET A 2 0.04 3.65 13.03
N GLN A 3 0.39 4.17 14.21
CA GLN A 3 0.20 5.58 14.54
C GLN A 3 1.00 6.52 13.61
N TYR A 4 2.20 6.13 13.22
CA TYR A 4 3.02 6.89 12.28
C TYR A 4 2.43 6.88 10.86
N LEU A 5 1.92 5.73 10.42
CA LEU A 5 1.39 5.57 9.06
C LEU A 5 0.02 6.26 8.88
N PHE A 6 -0.88 6.12 9.85
CA PHE A 6 -2.29 6.51 9.69
C PHE A 6 -2.76 7.58 10.67
N GLY A 7 -1.95 7.97 11.66
CA GLY A 7 -2.30 8.95 12.69
C GLY A 7 -1.93 10.38 12.34
N GLY A 8 -2.24 11.29 13.30
CA GLY A 8 -1.95 12.71 13.19
C GLY A 8 -2.94 13.49 12.34
N GLU A 9 -2.72 14.80 12.24
CA GLU A 9 -3.54 15.69 11.42
C GLU A 9 -3.31 15.44 9.92
N TYR A 10 -2.09 15.06 9.56
CA TYR A 10 -1.66 14.76 8.19
C TYR A 10 -1.11 13.34 8.15
N PRO A 11 -1.96 12.31 8.01
CA PRO A 11 -1.51 10.94 7.99
C PRO A 11 -0.60 10.67 6.79
N LEU A 12 0.37 9.76 6.96
CA LEU A 12 1.25 9.38 5.85
C LEU A 12 0.48 8.63 4.77
N PHE A 13 -0.44 7.76 5.18
CA PHE A 13 -1.30 7.02 4.27
C PHE A 13 -2.78 7.21 4.60
N SER A 14 -3.62 7.23 3.57
CA SER A 14 -5.06 7.36 3.67
C SER A 14 -5.83 6.13 3.20
N ASN A 15 -5.13 5.14 2.65
CA ASN A 15 -5.76 3.92 2.14
C ASN A 15 -4.89 2.69 2.34
N ILE A 16 -5.54 1.53 2.30
CA ILE A 16 -4.93 0.20 2.29
C ILE A 16 -5.56 -0.58 1.15
N LYS A 17 -4.73 -1.21 0.32
CA LYS A 17 -5.15 -2.16 -0.70
C LYS A 17 -4.64 -3.53 -0.34
N MET A 18 -5.52 -4.53 -0.37
CA MET A 18 -5.22 -5.90 0.00
C MET A 18 -5.48 -6.84 -1.17
N GLU A 19 -4.67 -7.87 -1.27
CA GLU A 19 -4.90 -8.95 -2.22
C GLU A 19 -5.80 -10.01 -1.60
N MET A 20 -6.80 -10.44 -2.35
CA MET A 20 -7.57 -11.63 -2.05
C MET A 20 -6.74 -12.86 -2.44
N GLY A 21 -6.20 -13.56 -1.45
CA GLY A 21 -5.41 -14.76 -1.69
C GLY A 21 -6.24 -15.89 -2.32
N ASN A 22 -5.62 -16.62 -3.23
CA ASN A 22 -6.17 -17.88 -3.75
C ASN A 22 -5.62 -19.08 -2.95
N ASP A 23 -5.78 -20.30 -3.45
CA ASP A 23 -5.27 -21.50 -2.78
C ASP A 23 -3.74 -21.48 -2.60
N GLY A 24 -3.02 -20.70 -3.39
CA GLY A 24 -1.57 -20.50 -3.27
C GLY A 24 -1.18 -19.32 -2.40
N ASN A 25 -2.10 -18.74 -1.64
CA ASN A 25 -1.87 -17.58 -0.77
C ASN A 25 -1.31 -16.36 -1.51
N ASN A 26 -1.87 -15.96 -2.60
CA ASN A 26 -1.42 -14.89 -3.50
C ASN A 26 -0.02 -15.08 -4.12
N SER A 27 0.58 -13.99 -4.59
CA SER A 27 1.89 -14.01 -5.28
C SER A 27 3.08 -14.18 -4.34
N THR A 28 2.95 -13.84 -3.08
CA THR A 28 4.04 -13.81 -2.09
C THR A 28 3.83 -14.75 -0.91
N GLY A 29 2.70 -15.45 -0.85
CA GLY A 29 2.36 -16.35 0.24
C GLY A 29 1.76 -15.67 1.47
N ALA A 30 1.65 -14.34 1.49
CA ALA A 30 1.27 -13.59 2.68
C ALA A 30 -0.25 -13.48 2.91
N GLU A 31 -1.04 -13.51 1.85
CA GLU A 31 -2.50 -13.36 1.91
C GLU A 31 -3.18 -14.70 1.63
N ALA A 32 -3.52 -15.41 2.69
CA ALA A 32 -4.18 -16.70 2.57
C ALA A 32 -5.61 -16.58 2.02
N CYS A 33 -6.05 -17.63 1.33
CA CYS A 33 -7.39 -17.68 0.78
C CYS A 33 -8.46 -17.67 1.88
N THR A 34 -9.32 -16.68 1.85
CA THR A 34 -10.42 -16.55 2.83
C THR A 34 -11.51 -17.58 2.66
N LYS A 35 -11.61 -18.22 1.48
CA LYS A 35 -12.61 -19.25 1.17
C LYS A 35 -12.05 -20.27 0.17
N ARG A 36 -11.48 -21.35 0.70
CA ARG A 36 -10.79 -22.39 -0.10
C ARG A 36 -11.75 -23.35 -0.80
N TYR A 37 -12.96 -23.52 -0.23
CA TYR A 37 -13.98 -24.41 -0.74
C TYR A 37 -15.32 -23.67 -0.91
N GLU A 38 -16.14 -24.12 -1.85
CA GLU A 38 -17.42 -23.45 -2.16
C GLU A 38 -18.43 -23.45 -1.01
N ASP A 39 -18.41 -24.47 -0.18
CA ASP A 39 -19.27 -24.69 0.99
C ASP A 39 -18.63 -24.28 2.32
N GLU A 40 -17.38 -23.82 2.29
CA GLU A 40 -16.71 -23.25 3.44
C GLU A 40 -17.28 -21.87 3.80
N GLU A 41 -17.42 -21.54 5.07
CA GLU A 41 -17.64 -20.18 5.52
C GLU A 41 -16.37 -19.37 5.28
N ALA A 42 -16.51 -18.14 4.78
CA ALA A 42 -15.35 -17.29 4.58
C ALA A 42 -14.70 -16.91 5.91
N ASP A 43 -13.39 -16.82 5.93
CA ASP A 43 -12.61 -16.44 7.10
C ASP A 43 -11.58 -15.34 6.75
N ALA A 44 -11.97 -14.09 6.96
CA ALA A 44 -11.12 -12.93 6.71
C ALA A 44 -9.89 -12.86 7.63
N SER A 45 -9.89 -13.58 8.75
CA SER A 45 -8.76 -13.59 9.68
C SER A 45 -7.53 -14.34 9.15
N ARG A 46 -7.68 -15.12 8.08
CA ARG A 46 -6.56 -15.75 7.38
C ARG A 46 -5.66 -14.73 6.67
N SER A 47 -6.22 -13.57 6.29
CA SER A 47 -5.50 -12.53 5.57
C SER A 47 -5.11 -11.39 6.51
N PRO A 48 -3.81 -11.18 6.78
CA PRO A 48 -3.35 -10.14 7.70
C PRO A 48 -3.71 -8.72 7.25
N GLY A 49 -3.95 -8.51 5.97
CA GLY A 49 -4.39 -7.22 5.44
C GLY A 49 -5.72 -6.75 6.04
N PHE A 50 -6.69 -7.65 6.26
CA PHE A 50 -7.97 -7.28 6.89
C PHE A 50 -7.79 -6.85 8.36
N VAL A 51 -6.91 -7.52 9.10
CA VAL A 51 -6.57 -7.13 10.49
C VAL A 51 -5.89 -5.76 10.51
N MET A 52 -4.91 -5.55 9.63
CA MET A 52 -4.20 -4.28 9.51
C MET A 52 -5.13 -3.13 9.15
N ALA A 53 -6.11 -3.37 8.28
CA ALA A 53 -7.11 -2.37 7.93
C ALA A 53 -7.99 -1.98 9.13
N ALA A 54 -8.36 -2.94 9.98
CA ALA A 54 -9.08 -2.67 11.22
C ALA A 54 -8.25 -1.79 12.17
N ASP A 55 -6.99 -2.13 12.37
CA ASP A 55 -6.08 -1.35 13.22
C ASP A 55 -5.83 0.07 12.66
N ALA A 56 -5.74 0.21 11.34
CA ALA A 56 -5.65 1.52 10.70
C ALA A 56 -6.91 2.35 10.94
N LYS A 57 -8.09 1.76 10.78
CA LYS A 57 -9.37 2.44 11.04
C LYS A 57 -9.58 2.80 12.52
N LYS A 58 -8.99 2.07 13.45
CA LYS A 58 -8.96 2.45 14.88
C LYS A 58 -8.26 3.79 15.08
N ILE A 59 -7.19 4.03 14.35
CA ILE A 59 -6.39 5.26 14.44
C ILE A 59 -7.01 6.37 13.60
N ASN A 60 -7.41 6.06 12.38
CA ASN A 60 -8.03 6.98 11.44
C ASN A 60 -9.24 6.32 10.77
N PRO A 61 -10.47 6.61 11.23
CA PRO A 61 -11.69 6.02 10.66
C PRO A 61 -11.90 6.30 9.16
N ASN A 62 -11.22 7.32 8.62
CA ASN A 62 -11.33 7.73 7.22
C ASN A 62 -10.42 6.93 6.27
N VAL A 63 -9.60 6.03 6.78
CA VAL A 63 -8.79 5.16 5.92
C VAL A 63 -9.69 4.37 4.97
N LYS A 64 -9.38 4.44 3.69
CA LYS A 64 -10.07 3.69 2.65
C LYS A 64 -9.48 2.30 2.51
N VAL A 65 -10.32 1.33 2.22
CA VAL A 65 -9.93 -0.06 2.08
C VAL A 65 -10.33 -0.56 0.70
N SER A 66 -9.37 -1.10 -0.04
CA SER A 66 -9.55 -1.68 -1.37
C SER A 66 -9.16 -3.14 -1.37
N ILE A 67 -9.84 -3.95 -2.16
CA ILE A 67 -9.47 -5.35 -2.39
C ILE A 67 -9.39 -5.67 -3.88
N LEU A 68 -8.48 -6.55 -4.22
CA LEU A 68 -8.31 -7.10 -5.56
C LEU A 68 -7.94 -8.58 -5.51
N ARG A 69 -7.89 -9.24 -6.66
CA ARG A 69 -7.39 -10.60 -6.77
C ARG A 69 -6.32 -10.73 -7.86
N TRP A 70 -5.34 -11.59 -7.62
CA TRP A 70 -4.43 -12.05 -8.66
C TRP A 70 -5.02 -13.24 -9.41
N GLU A 71 -5.48 -14.22 -8.68
CA GLU A 71 -6.16 -15.41 -9.18
C GLU A 71 -7.39 -15.69 -8.31
N TYR A 72 -8.04 -16.78 -8.52
CA TYR A 72 -9.21 -17.21 -7.75
C TYR A 72 -9.04 -18.65 -7.26
N PRO A 73 -9.79 -19.09 -6.22
CA PRO A 73 -9.74 -20.45 -5.70
C PRO A 73 -10.15 -21.51 -6.73
N ASN A 74 -9.69 -22.73 -6.54
CA ASN A 74 -9.96 -23.84 -7.46
C ASN A 74 -11.46 -24.13 -7.66
N TRP A 75 -12.28 -23.94 -6.63
CA TRP A 75 -13.71 -24.12 -6.77
C TRP A 75 -14.35 -23.09 -7.72
N VAL A 76 -13.79 -21.88 -7.79
CA VAL A 76 -14.18 -20.87 -8.80
C VAL A 76 -13.65 -21.26 -10.17
N LYS A 77 -12.42 -21.75 -10.26
CA LYS A 77 -11.81 -22.21 -11.52
C LYS A 77 -12.62 -23.33 -12.17
N ALA A 78 -13.25 -24.17 -11.37
CA ALA A 78 -14.08 -25.28 -11.85
C ALA A 78 -15.41 -24.83 -12.50
N LYS A 79 -15.81 -23.57 -12.35
CA LYS A 79 -17.05 -23.02 -12.94
C LYS A 79 -16.87 -22.73 -14.43
N ALA A 80 -17.98 -22.82 -15.16
CA ALA A 80 -18.00 -22.43 -16.57
C ALA A 80 -17.72 -20.92 -16.73
N ASP A 81 -17.03 -20.56 -17.82
CA ASP A 81 -16.72 -19.16 -18.11
C ASP A 81 -17.98 -18.30 -18.30
N GLY A 82 -17.84 -17.02 -18.09
CA GLY A 82 -18.93 -16.06 -18.14
C GLY A 82 -19.72 -15.99 -16.84
N THR A 83 -21.03 -15.89 -16.90
CA THR A 83 -21.91 -15.57 -15.76
C THR A 83 -21.76 -16.52 -14.58
N GLU A 84 -21.56 -17.82 -14.81
CA GLU A 84 -21.37 -18.77 -13.71
C GLU A 84 -20.09 -18.49 -12.93
N LYS A 85 -18.99 -18.23 -13.64
CA LYS A 85 -17.71 -17.87 -13.01
C LYS A 85 -17.77 -16.50 -12.33
N TYR A 86 -18.44 -15.51 -12.95
CA TYR A 86 -18.63 -14.20 -12.35
C TYR A 86 -19.41 -14.28 -11.04
N ALA A 87 -20.47 -15.09 -11.01
CA ALA A 87 -21.25 -15.34 -9.79
C ALA A 87 -20.41 -15.99 -8.69
N ALA A 88 -19.54 -16.92 -9.04
CA ALA A 88 -18.65 -17.57 -8.07
C ALA A 88 -17.58 -16.61 -7.53
N ILE A 89 -16.97 -15.77 -8.37
CA ILE A 89 -16.04 -14.74 -7.93
C ILE A 89 -16.75 -13.73 -7.02
N TYR A 90 -17.94 -13.26 -7.41
CA TYR A 90 -18.73 -12.36 -6.59
C TYR A 90 -19.11 -12.99 -5.24
N LYS A 91 -19.52 -14.25 -5.21
CA LYS A 91 -19.80 -14.98 -3.97
C LYS A 91 -18.58 -14.97 -3.03
N TRP A 92 -17.40 -15.24 -3.55
CA TRP A 92 -16.17 -15.22 -2.77
C TRP A 92 -15.89 -13.84 -2.17
N TYR A 93 -15.95 -12.77 -2.98
CA TYR A 93 -15.78 -11.39 -2.51
C TYR A 93 -16.84 -11.02 -1.47
N LYS A 94 -18.12 -11.26 -1.78
CA LYS A 94 -19.26 -10.94 -0.90
C LYS A 94 -19.10 -11.58 0.48
N GLU A 95 -18.89 -12.89 0.51
CA GLU A 95 -18.80 -13.62 1.78
C GLU A 95 -17.56 -13.20 2.58
N THR A 96 -16.44 -12.89 1.94
CA THR A 96 -15.26 -12.32 2.62
C THR A 96 -15.55 -10.94 3.21
N ILE A 97 -16.22 -10.05 2.47
CA ILE A 97 -16.62 -8.73 2.97
C ILE A 97 -17.57 -8.86 4.16
N PHE A 98 -18.49 -9.81 4.11
CA PHE A 98 -19.42 -10.05 5.21
C PHE A 98 -18.73 -10.54 6.47
N ASP A 99 -17.77 -11.45 6.35
CA ASP A 99 -16.98 -11.93 7.47
C ASP A 99 -16.06 -10.83 8.04
N ALA A 100 -15.43 -10.05 7.17
CA ALA A 100 -14.62 -8.90 7.59
C ALA A 100 -15.45 -7.86 8.38
N TYR A 101 -16.68 -7.62 7.97
CA TYR A 101 -17.60 -6.76 8.73
C TYR A 101 -17.97 -7.36 10.08
N GLU A 102 -18.24 -8.67 10.13
CA GLU A 102 -18.57 -9.35 11.38
C GLU A 102 -17.44 -9.26 12.40
N LYS A 103 -16.21 -9.55 11.95
CA LYS A 103 -15.03 -9.59 12.80
C LYS A 103 -14.49 -8.20 13.14
N TYR A 104 -14.33 -7.37 12.13
CA TYR A 104 -13.58 -6.12 12.20
C TYR A 104 -14.44 -4.86 12.08
N GLY A 105 -15.73 -4.99 11.76
CA GLY A 105 -16.71 -3.91 11.80
C GLY A 105 -16.58 -2.88 10.68
N TYR A 106 -15.98 -3.21 9.54
CA TYR A 106 -15.93 -2.32 8.40
C TYR A 106 -16.32 -3.04 7.09
N VAL A 107 -16.86 -2.27 6.18
CA VAL A 107 -17.07 -2.67 4.78
C VAL A 107 -15.93 -2.07 3.95
N VAL A 108 -15.44 -2.78 2.96
CA VAL A 108 -14.42 -2.24 2.04
C VAL A 108 -15.01 -1.10 1.21
N ASP A 109 -14.17 -0.13 0.84
CA ASP A 109 -14.60 1.05 0.08
C ASP A 109 -14.52 0.81 -1.44
N TYR A 110 -13.56 0.00 -1.88
CA TYR A 110 -13.29 -0.25 -3.30
C TYR A 110 -13.00 -1.72 -3.57
N ILE A 111 -13.38 -2.17 -4.75
CA ILE A 111 -13.02 -3.50 -5.25
C ILE A 111 -12.52 -3.42 -6.69
N ASP A 112 -11.53 -4.23 -7.06
CA ASP A 112 -11.27 -4.59 -8.45
C ASP A 112 -11.83 -6.00 -8.70
N PRO A 113 -12.87 -6.15 -9.52
CA PRO A 113 -13.44 -7.45 -9.83
C PRO A 113 -12.65 -8.21 -10.90
N ASP A 114 -11.83 -7.51 -11.67
CA ASP A 114 -11.05 -8.10 -12.75
C ASP A 114 -9.78 -8.79 -12.20
N LYS A 115 -9.04 -9.42 -13.04
CA LYS A 115 -7.76 -10.02 -12.68
C LYS A 115 -6.69 -8.92 -12.61
N ASN A 116 -5.96 -8.86 -11.51
CA ASN A 116 -4.82 -7.97 -11.39
C ASN A 116 -3.83 -8.16 -12.56
N GLU A 117 -3.26 -7.04 -13.03
CA GLU A 117 -2.33 -7.00 -14.17
C GLU A 117 -2.87 -7.64 -15.46
N THR A 118 -4.16 -7.56 -15.67
CA THR A 118 -4.76 -8.08 -16.89
C THR A 118 -4.23 -7.36 -18.14
N GLY A 119 -4.00 -8.11 -19.19
CA GLY A 119 -3.69 -7.54 -20.52
C GLY A 119 -4.93 -7.27 -21.36
N SER A 120 -6.12 -7.62 -20.84
CA SER A 120 -7.41 -7.48 -21.54
C SER A 120 -8.52 -7.39 -20.50
N PRO A 121 -8.96 -6.18 -20.15
CA PRO A 121 -10.06 -5.97 -19.21
C PRO A 121 -11.32 -6.72 -19.60
N ASP A 122 -11.97 -7.34 -18.61
CA ASP A 122 -13.23 -8.07 -18.80
C ASP A 122 -14.43 -7.19 -18.41
N GLY A 123 -15.00 -6.50 -19.38
CA GLY A 123 -16.21 -5.69 -19.18
C GLY A 123 -17.42 -6.49 -18.73
N GLY A 124 -17.43 -7.81 -18.91
CA GLY A 124 -18.52 -8.68 -18.44
C GLY A 124 -18.53 -8.81 -16.92
N ILE A 125 -17.38 -9.09 -16.31
CA ILE A 125 -17.25 -9.19 -14.85
C ILE A 125 -17.47 -7.83 -14.18
N ILE A 126 -16.92 -6.75 -14.77
CA ILE A 126 -17.09 -5.39 -14.26
C ILE A 126 -18.57 -5.03 -14.15
N LYS A 127 -19.35 -5.19 -15.24
CA LYS A 127 -20.80 -4.95 -15.25
C LYS A 127 -21.56 -5.90 -14.33
N TYR A 128 -21.12 -7.15 -14.23
CA TYR A 128 -21.74 -8.13 -13.33
C TYR A 128 -21.63 -7.68 -11.88
N PHE A 129 -20.44 -7.26 -11.44
CA PHE A 129 -20.21 -6.79 -10.08
C PHE A 129 -20.98 -5.51 -9.79
N ALA A 130 -20.97 -4.53 -10.68
CA ALA A 130 -21.76 -3.30 -10.50
C ALA A 130 -23.24 -3.60 -10.25
N ASN A 131 -23.83 -4.45 -11.10
CA ASN A 131 -25.23 -4.85 -10.94
C ASN A 131 -25.47 -5.68 -9.67
N ALA A 132 -24.55 -6.56 -9.31
CA ALA A 132 -24.71 -7.41 -8.13
C ALA A 132 -24.57 -6.62 -6.83
N LEU A 133 -23.64 -5.67 -6.74
CA LEU A 133 -23.50 -4.76 -5.59
C LEU A 133 -24.75 -3.90 -5.39
N GLU A 134 -25.25 -3.30 -6.46
CA GLU A 134 -26.45 -2.45 -6.43
C GLU A 134 -27.70 -3.21 -5.97
N ASN A 135 -27.85 -4.48 -6.41
CA ASN A 135 -29.06 -5.26 -6.20
C ASN A 135 -28.94 -6.34 -5.12
N GLU A 136 -27.88 -6.37 -4.31
CA GLU A 136 -27.71 -7.36 -3.25
C GLU A 136 -28.78 -7.19 -2.15
N THR A 137 -29.43 -8.26 -1.81
CA THR A 137 -30.47 -8.28 -0.78
C THR A 137 -30.25 -9.33 0.30
N ASP A 138 -29.37 -10.29 0.03
CA ASP A 138 -29.08 -11.41 0.92
C ASP A 138 -27.94 -11.03 1.88
N PHE A 139 -28.27 -10.23 2.89
CA PHE A 139 -27.34 -9.80 3.91
C PHE A 139 -27.46 -10.65 5.19
N PRO A 140 -26.33 -10.96 5.83
CA PRO A 140 -26.34 -11.57 7.15
C PRO A 140 -27.11 -10.72 8.17
N ARG A 141 -27.65 -11.40 9.19
CA ARG A 141 -28.49 -10.72 10.19
C ARG A 141 -27.76 -9.59 10.93
N HIS A 142 -26.46 -9.69 11.09
CA HIS A 142 -25.64 -8.70 11.80
C HIS A 142 -25.32 -7.45 10.96
N PHE A 143 -25.56 -7.48 9.63
CA PHE A 143 -25.38 -6.31 8.80
C PHE A 143 -26.41 -5.22 9.14
N THR A 144 -25.90 -4.06 9.62
CA THR A 144 -26.75 -2.90 9.94
C THR A 144 -27.28 -2.22 8.66
N GLY A 145 -28.20 -1.28 8.83
CA GLY A 145 -28.64 -0.44 7.70
C GLY A 145 -27.50 0.35 7.08
N GLU A 146 -26.62 0.92 7.90
CA GLU A 146 -25.42 1.66 7.46
C GLU A 146 -24.42 0.76 6.73
N ALA A 147 -24.20 -0.48 7.22
CA ALA A 147 -23.33 -1.42 6.55
C ALA A 147 -23.89 -1.86 5.18
N LYS A 148 -25.21 -2.03 5.05
CA LYS A 148 -25.85 -2.32 3.77
C LYS A 148 -25.71 -1.17 2.78
N GLU A 149 -25.90 0.06 3.26
CA GLU A 149 -25.66 1.25 2.46
C GLU A 149 -24.21 1.35 2.02
N ALA A 150 -23.24 1.13 2.94
CA ALA A 150 -21.83 1.08 2.61
C ALA A 150 -21.52 0.01 1.57
N TYR A 151 -22.13 -1.18 1.68
CA TYR A 151 -21.93 -2.25 0.71
C TYR A 151 -22.45 -1.89 -0.69
N HIS A 152 -23.63 -1.28 -0.79
CA HIS A 152 -24.17 -0.81 -2.07
C HIS A 152 -23.37 0.34 -2.68
N ASN A 153 -22.63 1.08 -1.87
CA ASN A 153 -21.77 2.19 -2.29
C ASN A 153 -20.31 1.77 -2.53
N ILE A 154 -19.99 0.47 -2.49
CA ILE A 154 -18.65 0.00 -2.87
C ILE A 154 -18.35 0.42 -4.29
N LYS A 155 -17.23 1.10 -4.48
CA LYS A 155 -16.79 1.59 -5.78
C LYS A 155 -15.97 0.55 -6.53
N ILE A 156 -16.07 0.56 -7.85
CA ILE A 156 -15.32 -0.34 -8.72
C ILE A 156 -14.09 0.38 -9.28
N VAL A 157 -12.93 -0.20 -9.00
CA VAL A 157 -11.66 0.15 -9.66
C VAL A 157 -11.46 -0.82 -10.82
N ALA A 158 -11.06 -0.35 -11.97
CA ALA A 158 -10.73 -1.20 -13.10
C ALA A 158 -9.56 -0.65 -13.92
N SER A 159 -8.71 -1.55 -14.42
CA SER A 159 -8.67 -2.98 -14.09
C SER A 159 -7.27 -3.39 -13.70
N ASP A 160 -6.58 -2.53 -12.98
CA ASP A 160 -5.21 -2.75 -12.48
C ASP A 160 -4.26 -3.30 -13.58
N GLU A 161 -4.30 -2.67 -14.77
CA GLU A 161 -3.47 -3.08 -15.91
C GLU A 161 -2.00 -2.70 -15.71
N ASN A 162 -1.09 -3.61 -16.01
CA ASN A 162 0.34 -3.29 -16.12
C ASN A 162 0.81 -3.13 -17.57
N LYS A 163 0.03 -3.60 -18.53
CA LYS A 163 0.32 -3.56 -19.97
C LYS A 163 -0.95 -3.27 -20.75
N GLY A 164 -0.81 -2.55 -21.82
CA GLY A 164 -1.89 -2.41 -22.80
C GLY A 164 -2.78 -1.18 -22.64
N LEU A 165 -3.07 -0.71 -21.46
CA LEU A 165 -3.93 0.46 -21.22
C LEU A 165 -5.24 0.40 -22.01
N LYS A 166 -6.01 -0.69 -21.85
CA LYS A 166 -7.21 -0.98 -22.66
C LYS A 166 -8.52 -0.62 -21.97
N ILE A 167 -8.50 -0.38 -20.66
CA ILE A 167 -9.74 -0.09 -19.93
C ILE A 167 -10.43 1.19 -20.43
N VAL A 168 -9.69 2.26 -20.70
CA VAL A 168 -10.28 3.51 -21.23
C VAL A 168 -10.88 3.32 -22.61
N PRO A 169 -10.20 2.70 -23.60
CA PRO A 169 -10.83 2.31 -24.86
C PRO A 169 -12.09 1.46 -24.69
N LEU A 170 -12.11 0.51 -23.75
CA LEU A 170 -13.29 -0.30 -23.45
C LEU A 170 -14.44 0.54 -22.90
N MET A 171 -14.17 1.42 -21.93
CA MET A 171 -15.16 2.37 -21.37
C MET A 171 -15.74 3.28 -22.45
N ARG A 172 -14.92 3.75 -23.40
CA ARG A 172 -15.39 4.58 -24.53
C ARG A 172 -16.29 3.81 -25.51
N SER A 173 -16.11 2.49 -25.62
CA SER A 173 -16.89 1.65 -26.55
C SER A 173 -18.09 0.96 -25.91
N ASP A 174 -18.14 0.84 -24.58
CA ASP A 174 -19.21 0.19 -23.81
C ASP A 174 -19.65 1.10 -22.66
N SER A 175 -20.82 1.74 -22.83
CA SER A 175 -21.37 2.65 -21.81
C SER A 175 -21.67 1.93 -20.48
N GLY A 176 -22.02 0.65 -20.50
CA GLY A 176 -22.25 -0.10 -19.27
C GLY A 176 -20.96 -0.32 -18.46
N VAL A 177 -19.81 -0.44 -19.13
CA VAL A 177 -18.51 -0.48 -18.45
C VAL A 177 -18.16 0.93 -17.97
N TYR A 178 -18.40 1.96 -18.78
CA TYR A 178 -18.16 3.35 -18.38
C TYR A 178 -18.94 3.74 -17.11
N ASP A 179 -20.23 3.35 -17.05
CA ASP A 179 -21.09 3.66 -15.89
C ASP A 179 -20.67 2.86 -14.64
N ALA A 180 -20.16 1.63 -14.84
CA ALA A 180 -19.76 0.74 -13.76
C ALA A 180 -18.40 1.07 -13.11
N VAL A 181 -17.49 1.74 -13.82
CA VAL A 181 -16.14 2.04 -13.33
C VAL A 181 -16.12 3.40 -12.64
N ASP A 182 -15.78 3.41 -11.36
CA ASP A 182 -15.61 4.63 -10.57
C ASP A 182 -14.19 5.17 -10.67
N ALA A 183 -13.18 4.30 -10.61
CA ALA A 183 -11.78 4.66 -10.68
C ALA A 183 -11.02 3.80 -11.69
N ILE A 184 -10.06 4.41 -12.38
CA ILE A 184 -9.21 3.75 -13.36
C ILE A 184 -7.87 3.46 -12.74
N GLY A 185 -7.57 2.19 -12.46
CA GLY A 185 -6.30 1.74 -11.90
C GLY A 185 -5.36 1.17 -12.95
N PHE A 186 -4.09 1.55 -12.92
CA PHE A 186 -3.04 0.89 -13.68
C PHE A 186 -1.66 1.02 -13.02
N HIS A 187 -0.76 0.09 -13.33
CA HIS A 187 0.49 -0.15 -12.62
C HIS A 187 1.71 0.35 -13.38
N TYR A 188 2.79 0.63 -12.65
CA TYR A 188 4.20 0.75 -13.08
C TYR A 188 4.51 1.69 -14.24
N ARG A 189 3.53 2.32 -14.83
CA ARG A 189 3.74 3.22 -15.97
C ARG A 189 3.60 4.66 -15.51
N THR A 190 4.49 5.51 -15.97
CA THR A 190 4.45 6.94 -15.64
C THR A 190 3.57 7.74 -16.59
N ASN A 191 3.36 7.26 -17.80
CA ASN A 191 2.54 7.94 -18.78
C ASN A 191 1.40 7.06 -19.29
N ALA A 192 0.36 7.70 -19.75
CA ALA A 192 -0.77 7.11 -20.44
C ALA A 192 -1.11 7.91 -21.70
N THR A 193 -2.20 7.56 -22.35
CA THR A 193 -2.69 8.30 -23.50
C THR A 193 -3.44 9.56 -23.05
N ASP A 194 -3.62 10.53 -23.98
CA ASP A 194 -4.44 11.72 -23.73
C ASP A 194 -5.87 11.39 -23.29
N ASP A 195 -6.38 10.20 -23.61
CA ASP A 195 -7.73 9.81 -23.22
C ASP A 195 -7.83 9.53 -21.70
N TYR A 196 -6.75 9.09 -21.04
CA TYR A 196 -6.71 8.98 -19.57
C TYR A 196 -6.78 10.35 -18.90
N ILE A 197 -6.06 11.35 -19.44
CA ILE A 197 -6.14 12.73 -18.97
C ILE A 197 -7.57 13.26 -19.13
N LYS A 198 -8.24 12.97 -20.26
CA LYS A 198 -9.64 13.39 -20.46
C LYS A 198 -10.61 12.68 -19.53
N MET A 199 -10.37 11.41 -19.17
CA MET A 199 -11.19 10.73 -18.16
C MET A 199 -11.18 11.47 -16.83
N ALA A 200 -10.03 12.00 -16.41
CA ALA A 200 -9.92 12.79 -15.20
C ALA A 200 -10.44 14.24 -15.39
N ASP A 201 -9.91 14.95 -16.40
CA ASP A 201 -10.12 16.40 -16.54
C ASP A 201 -11.51 16.76 -17.11
N VAL A 202 -12.16 15.84 -17.84
CA VAL A 202 -13.44 16.07 -18.54
C VAL A 202 -14.57 15.22 -18.01
N ASP A 203 -14.30 13.94 -17.77
CA ASP A 203 -15.30 12.97 -17.34
C ASP A 203 -15.37 12.80 -15.81
N ASP A 204 -14.48 13.48 -15.06
CA ASP A 204 -14.40 13.46 -13.58
C ASP A 204 -14.23 12.05 -12.99
N LYS A 205 -13.54 11.16 -13.72
CA LYS A 205 -13.18 9.83 -13.23
C LYS A 205 -11.85 9.88 -12.51
N GLU A 206 -11.76 9.24 -11.37
CA GLU A 206 -10.49 9.06 -10.67
C GLU A 206 -9.52 8.21 -11.50
N VAL A 207 -8.24 8.58 -11.50
CA VAL A 207 -7.17 7.79 -12.12
C VAL A 207 -6.11 7.49 -11.07
N TRP A 208 -5.81 6.21 -10.88
CA TRP A 208 -4.99 5.72 -9.80
C TRP A 208 -3.67 5.12 -10.28
N TYR A 209 -2.61 5.41 -9.54
CA TYR A 209 -1.41 4.61 -9.51
C TYR A 209 -1.66 3.45 -8.55
N SER A 210 -2.35 2.45 -9.04
CA SER A 210 -2.97 1.44 -8.19
C SER A 210 -2.04 0.33 -7.73
N GLU A 211 -0.81 0.29 -8.25
CA GLU A 211 0.28 -0.49 -7.72
C GLU A 211 1.62 0.04 -8.25
N GLY A 212 2.54 0.33 -7.34
CA GLY A 212 3.92 0.66 -7.63
C GLY A 212 4.84 -0.03 -6.64
N CYS A 213 6.07 -0.33 -7.07
CA CYS A 213 7.07 -0.86 -6.16
C CYS A 213 7.75 0.28 -5.40
N ALA A 214 8.10 0.06 -4.13
CA ALA A 214 8.78 1.06 -3.34
C ALA A 214 10.19 1.32 -3.90
N THR A 215 11.12 0.41 -3.73
CA THR A 215 12.49 0.57 -4.26
C THR A 215 13.09 -0.79 -4.57
N PHE A 216 13.09 -1.18 -5.84
CA PHE A 216 13.78 -2.40 -6.23
C PHE A 216 15.29 -2.29 -5.97
N GLY A 217 15.87 -3.33 -5.42
CA GLY A 217 17.31 -3.43 -5.17
C GLY A 217 17.76 -2.75 -3.87
N TYR A 218 16.87 -2.09 -3.13
CA TYR A 218 17.12 -1.60 -1.78
C TYR A 218 16.92 -2.71 -0.76
N SER A 219 17.71 -2.77 0.29
CA SER A 219 17.53 -3.69 1.40
C SER A 219 17.69 -2.99 2.75
N GLU A 220 17.18 -3.57 3.81
CA GLU A 220 17.39 -3.09 5.17
C GLU A 220 18.88 -3.02 5.56
N LEU A 221 19.73 -3.80 4.90
CA LEU A 221 21.17 -3.85 5.13
C LEU A 221 21.93 -2.84 4.29
N GLN A 222 21.29 -2.27 3.30
CA GLN A 222 21.84 -1.22 2.45
C GLN A 222 21.15 0.09 2.81
N GLU A 223 21.56 0.71 3.88
CA GLU A 223 21.14 2.08 4.10
C GLU A 223 21.50 2.92 2.87
N ASN A 224 20.68 3.91 2.54
CA ASN A 224 20.94 4.84 1.42
C ASN A 224 22.19 5.70 1.67
N LYS A 225 23.31 5.09 1.97
CA LYS A 225 24.55 5.78 2.33
C LYS A 225 25.43 6.07 1.14
N THR A 226 25.12 5.56 -0.03
CA THR A 226 26.01 5.74 -1.15
C THR A 226 25.55 6.90 -2.02
N THR A 227 26.50 7.74 -2.37
CA THR A 227 26.33 8.81 -3.35
C THR A 227 26.51 8.31 -4.79
N GLU A 228 26.71 7.02 -4.95
CA GLU A 228 26.89 6.40 -6.25
C GLU A 228 25.54 6.19 -6.95
N TYR A 229 25.52 6.43 -8.23
CA TYR A 229 24.37 6.17 -9.09
C TYR A 229 24.19 4.68 -9.28
N GLY A 230 23.19 4.12 -8.62
CA GLY A 230 22.88 2.72 -8.75
C GLY A 230 21.48 2.43 -8.27
N ALA A 231 21.00 1.25 -8.57
CA ALA A 231 19.77 0.76 -7.97
C ALA A 231 19.87 0.84 -6.43
N GLY A 232 18.81 1.31 -5.79
CA GLY A 232 18.72 1.36 -4.35
C GLY A 232 19.47 2.49 -3.64
N THR A 233 19.97 3.50 -4.35
CA THR A 233 20.63 4.67 -3.75
C THR A 233 19.87 5.95 -4.03
N ILE A 234 20.02 6.97 -3.18
CA ILE A 234 19.50 8.30 -3.50
C ILE A 234 20.18 8.77 -4.79
N GLY A 235 19.38 9.19 -5.76
CA GLY A 235 19.85 9.58 -7.08
C GLY A 235 19.92 8.44 -8.09
N GLY A 236 19.85 7.18 -7.67
CA GLY A 236 19.71 6.03 -8.59
C GLY A 236 18.30 5.90 -9.14
N TYR A 237 18.15 5.15 -10.22
CA TYR A 237 16.85 4.95 -10.88
C TYR A 237 15.87 4.08 -10.07
N GLN A 238 16.34 3.35 -9.07
CA GLN A 238 15.53 2.57 -8.13
C GLN A 238 15.72 3.08 -6.70
N SER A 239 15.83 4.38 -6.54
CA SER A 239 16.06 5.04 -5.26
C SER A 239 14.76 5.63 -4.70
N PRO A 240 14.75 6.03 -3.43
CA PRO A 240 13.65 6.81 -2.86
C PRO A 240 13.33 8.08 -3.63
N LEU A 241 14.33 8.77 -4.19
CA LEU A 241 14.09 9.94 -5.05
C LEU A 241 13.39 9.57 -6.35
N ALA A 242 13.75 8.46 -6.97
CA ALA A 242 13.09 8.00 -8.20
C ALA A 242 11.63 7.63 -7.93
N LEU A 243 11.35 6.98 -6.81
CA LEU A 243 9.99 6.67 -6.41
C LEU A 243 9.17 7.94 -6.21
N LEU A 244 9.69 8.91 -5.47
CA LEU A 244 8.95 10.17 -5.26
C LEU A 244 8.74 10.94 -6.56
N ASP A 245 9.74 10.95 -7.44
CA ASP A 245 9.66 11.61 -8.76
C ASP A 245 8.60 10.96 -9.68
N SER A 246 8.26 9.70 -9.43
CA SER A 246 7.18 9.02 -10.16
C SER A 246 5.80 9.64 -9.92
N LEU A 247 5.58 10.29 -8.77
CA LEU A 247 4.31 10.89 -8.41
C LEU A 247 3.95 12.10 -9.30
N PRO A 248 4.77 13.16 -9.38
CA PRO A 248 4.50 14.25 -10.31
C PRO A 248 4.49 13.79 -11.78
N ASN A 249 5.36 12.85 -12.16
CA ASN A 249 5.38 12.30 -13.51
C ASN A 249 4.06 11.59 -13.85
N ALA A 250 3.55 10.77 -12.97
CA ALA A 250 2.29 10.06 -13.17
C ALA A 250 1.08 11.02 -13.18
N PHE A 251 1.10 12.08 -12.37
CA PHE A 251 0.06 13.11 -12.41
C PHE A 251 0.06 13.88 -13.75
N VAL A 252 1.22 14.31 -14.19
CA VAL A 252 1.36 15.02 -15.48
C VAL A 252 0.97 14.12 -16.65
N GLY A 253 1.41 12.85 -16.61
CA GLY A 253 1.18 11.89 -17.70
C GLY A 253 -0.25 11.35 -17.79
N SER A 254 -0.98 11.29 -16.68
CA SER A 254 -2.30 10.63 -16.65
C SER A 254 -3.25 11.10 -15.55
N ARG A 255 -2.95 12.15 -14.82
CA ARG A 255 -3.76 12.69 -13.70
C ARG A 255 -3.96 11.71 -12.55
N ARG A 256 -3.00 10.79 -12.32
CA ARG A 256 -3.07 9.89 -11.19
C ARG A 256 -2.92 10.62 -9.87
N THR A 257 -3.82 10.38 -8.93
CA THR A 257 -3.94 11.10 -7.66
C THR A 257 -4.01 10.19 -6.45
N MET A 258 -4.27 8.90 -6.65
CA MET A 258 -4.13 7.87 -5.65
C MET A 258 -2.87 7.05 -5.97
N TYR A 259 -2.01 6.84 -4.98
CA TYR A 259 -0.76 6.10 -5.14
C TYR A 259 -0.70 4.97 -4.12
N MET A 260 -0.60 3.74 -4.60
CA MET A 260 -0.52 2.53 -3.80
C MET A 260 0.82 1.85 -4.03
N PHE A 261 1.58 1.71 -2.97
CA PHE A 261 2.89 1.06 -3.01
C PHE A 261 2.81 -0.34 -2.40
N GLN A 262 3.42 -1.33 -3.06
CA GLN A 262 3.43 -2.71 -2.60
C GLN A 262 4.86 -3.28 -2.59
N PRO A 263 5.13 -4.12 -1.60
CA PRO A 263 4.38 -4.27 -0.36
C PRO A 263 4.64 -3.09 0.59
N ALA A 264 3.70 -2.81 1.47
CA ALA A 264 3.92 -1.81 2.52
C ALA A 264 4.94 -2.31 3.54
N ILE A 265 4.78 -3.55 3.97
CA ILE A 265 5.67 -4.23 4.91
C ILE A 265 6.16 -5.51 4.23
N GLY A 266 7.45 -5.66 4.11
CA GLY A 266 8.07 -6.84 3.55
C GLY A 266 8.98 -7.55 4.55
N SER A 267 8.94 -8.87 4.56
CA SER A 267 9.94 -9.69 5.22
C SER A 267 11.07 -9.96 4.25
N PHE A 268 12.29 -9.74 4.69
CA PHE A 268 13.45 -10.00 3.87
C PHE A 268 14.11 -11.33 4.24
N TYR A 269 14.11 -12.25 3.29
CA TYR A 269 14.88 -13.49 3.36
C TYR A 269 15.70 -13.65 2.08
N GLU A 270 16.93 -14.12 2.20
CA GLU A 270 17.75 -14.39 1.02
C GLU A 270 17.03 -15.39 0.09
N GLY A 271 16.90 -15.01 -1.17
CA GLY A 271 16.23 -15.84 -2.17
C GLY A 271 14.71 -15.66 -2.26
N ILE A 272 14.10 -14.80 -1.42
CA ILE A 272 12.69 -14.45 -1.58
C ILE A 272 12.48 -13.68 -2.88
N GLN A 273 11.36 -13.95 -3.54
CA GLN A 273 10.96 -13.18 -4.69
C GLN A 273 10.60 -11.73 -4.29
N TYR A 274 11.08 -10.76 -5.06
CA TYR A 274 10.79 -9.34 -4.83
C TYR A 274 11.22 -8.79 -3.46
N GLY A 275 12.23 -9.34 -2.85
CA GLY A 275 12.88 -8.70 -1.71
C GLY A 275 13.32 -7.27 -2.04
N HIS A 276 13.32 -6.40 -1.04
CA HIS A 276 13.80 -5.02 -1.13
C HIS A 276 12.92 -4.05 -1.93
N LYS A 277 11.62 -4.27 -2.00
CA LYS A 277 10.68 -3.30 -2.61
C LYS A 277 9.65 -2.75 -1.64
N GLU A 278 9.79 -3.03 -0.37
CA GLU A 278 8.91 -2.60 0.72
C GLU A 278 9.19 -1.17 1.19
N LEU A 279 8.22 -0.57 1.86
CA LEU A 279 8.36 0.72 2.57
C LEU A 279 8.88 0.54 3.98
N LEU A 280 8.59 -0.62 4.57
CA LEU A 280 8.97 -1.04 5.92
C LEU A 280 9.53 -2.45 5.83
N SER A 281 10.72 -2.65 6.36
CA SER A 281 11.33 -3.98 6.38
C SER A 281 11.09 -4.65 7.73
N ALA A 282 10.38 -5.78 7.73
CA ALA A 282 10.13 -6.62 8.90
C ALA A 282 10.80 -7.98 8.68
N ARG A 283 12.09 -8.07 8.98
CA ARG A 283 12.90 -9.23 8.62
C ARG A 283 12.46 -10.52 9.29
N ASP A 284 12.12 -10.40 10.57
CA ASP A 284 11.63 -11.51 11.38
C ASP A 284 10.22 -11.14 11.87
N PRO A 285 9.15 -11.62 11.24
CA PRO A 285 7.79 -11.16 11.57
C PRO A 285 7.43 -11.30 13.05
N TRP A 286 7.95 -12.30 13.71
CA TRP A 286 7.71 -12.60 15.12
C TRP A 286 8.60 -11.82 16.11
N SER A 287 9.61 -11.09 15.63
CA SER A 287 10.48 -10.29 16.51
C SER A 287 9.88 -8.94 16.89
N GLY A 288 8.88 -8.48 16.16
CA GLY A 288 8.33 -7.14 16.34
C GLY A 288 9.23 -6.00 15.82
N TYR A 289 10.42 -6.31 15.33
CA TYR A 289 11.33 -5.30 14.81
C TYR A 289 10.92 -4.84 13.41
N ILE A 290 10.81 -3.54 13.23
CA ILE A 290 10.49 -2.89 11.96
C ILE A 290 11.59 -1.88 11.62
N HIS A 291 12.19 -2.01 10.45
CA HIS A 291 13.05 -0.99 9.88
C HIS A 291 12.23 -0.04 9.00
N TYR A 292 12.38 1.26 9.24
CA TYR A 292 11.69 2.31 8.51
C TYR A 292 12.58 2.80 7.38
N ASP A 293 12.22 2.48 6.14
CA ASP A 293 13.04 2.82 5.00
C ASP A 293 13.01 4.33 4.68
N PRO A 294 14.10 4.90 4.17
CA PRO A 294 14.19 6.33 3.85
C PRO A 294 13.13 6.85 2.89
N VAL A 295 12.51 5.97 2.10
CA VAL A 295 11.40 6.32 1.22
C VAL A 295 10.21 6.93 1.97
N LEU A 296 10.00 6.56 3.23
CA LEU A 296 8.96 7.14 4.07
C LEU A 296 9.17 8.63 4.32
N TYR A 297 10.42 9.08 4.46
CA TYR A 297 10.73 10.51 4.55
C TYR A 297 10.41 11.23 3.24
N MET A 298 10.67 10.58 2.10
CA MET A 298 10.33 11.16 0.80
C MET A 298 8.83 11.35 0.65
N LEU A 299 8.03 10.34 0.99
CA LEU A 299 6.57 10.43 0.96
C LEU A 299 6.05 11.48 1.96
N SER A 300 6.69 11.62 3.11
CA SER A 300 6.34 12.63 4.11
C SER A 300 6.43 14.06 3.58
N HIS A 301 7.32 14.34 2.62
CA HIS A 301 7.41 15.64 1.95
C HIS A 301 6.13 16.02 1.19
N ILE A 302 5.29 15.07 0.81
CA ILE A 302 3.98 15.34 0.23
C ILE A 302 2.90 15.30 1.30
N THR A 303 2.76 14.18 1.99
CA THR A 303 1.58 13.90 2.79
C THR A 303 1.55 14.65 4.12
N LYS A 304 2.71 14.93 4.72
CA LYS A 304 2.79 15.70 5.98
C LYS A 304 2.66 17.20 5.80
N PHE A 305 2.64 17.70 4.58
CA PHE A 305 2.51 19.13 4.25
C PHE A 305 1.29 19.44 3.39
N ALA A 306 0.35 18.52 3.28
CA ALA A 306 -0.90 18.72 2.57
C ALA A 306 -1.98 17.82 3.15
N LYS A 307 -3.21 18.30 3.21
CA LYS A 307 -4.33 17.43 3.55
C LYS A 307 -4.60 16.49 2.38
N THR A 308 -4.61 15.22 2.68
CA THR A 308 -4.92 14.17 1.71
C THR A 308 -6.43 14.00 1.60
N GLY A 309 -6.92 13.60 0.45
CA GLY A 309 -8.33 13.34 0.20
C GLY A 309 -8.76 13.87 -1.15
N TRP A 310 -8.34 13.18 -2.17
CA TRP A 310 -8.75 13.50 -3.53
C TRP A 310 -10.23 13.17 -3.79
N GLU A 311 -10.77 12.21 -3.06
CA GLU A 311 -12.12 11.69 -3.23
C GLU A 311 -13.22 12.65 -2.75
N ASN A 312 -12.88 13.74 -2.11
CA ASN A 312 -13.86 14.71 -1.66
C ASN A 312 -14.08 15.79 -2.73
N ASP A 313 -15.03 15.57 -3.61
CA ASP A 313 -15.37 16.46 -4.72
C ASP A 313 -15.82 17.85 -4.27
N THR A 314 -16.40 17.94 -3.06
CA THR A 314 -16.89 19.21 -2.55
C THR A 314 -15.82 20.09 -1.94
N ASN A 315 -14.68 19.54 -1.58
CA ASN A 315 -13.61 20.23 -0.85
C ASN A 315 -14.09 20.99 0.41
N THR A 316 -15.17 20.55 1.01
CA THR A 316 -15.80 21.28 2.13
C THR A 316 -14.95 21.34 3.37
N ASN A 317 -13.99 20.42 3.52
CA ASN A 317 -13.12 20.32 4.68
C ASN A 317 -11.69 20.80 4.42
N GLY A 318 -11.49 21.62 3.39
CA GLY A 318 -10.17 22.16 3.07
C GLY A 318 -9.19 21.11 2.57
N ILE A 319 -9.68 20.10 1.87
CA ILE A 319 -8.86 19.07 1.24
C ILE A 319 -8.08 19.69 0.10
N TRP A 320 -6.78 19.43 0.09
CA TRP A 320 -5.87 19.98 -0.89
C TRP A 320 -5.88 19.17 -2.18
N ARG A 321 -5.66 19.88 -3.28
CA ARG A 321 -5.61 19.28 -4.61
C ARG A 321 -4.32 19.63 -5.33
N VAL A 322 -3.86 18.71 -6.17
CA VAL A 322 -2.73 18.94 -7.07
C VAL A 322 -3.11 19.98 -8.12
N LEU A 323 -2.26 20.98 -8.30
CA LEU A 323 -2.43 22.04 -9.30
C LEU A 323 -1.72 21.66 -10.61
N PRO A 324 -2.44 21.37 -11.71
CA PRO A 324 -1.83 20.92 -12.96
C PRO A 324 -0.84 21.91 -13.57
N ASN A 325 -1.14 23.20 -13.50
CA ASN A 325 -0.30 24.27 -14.05
C ASN A 325 0.88 24.69 -13.14
N ALA A 326 0.97 24.11 -11.95
CA ALA A 326 2.05 24.30 -10.99
C ALA A 326 2.68 22.96 -10.57
N THR A 327 2.57 21.97 -11.44
CA THR A 327 3.16 20.65 -11.29
C THR A 327 3.90 20.31 -12.58
N TYR A 328 5.13 19.83 -12.44
CA TYR A 328 5.97 19.45 -13.55
C TYR A 328 6.58 18.08 -13.31
N GLY A 329 6.46 17.24 -14.31
CA GLY A 329 7.14 15.96 -14.39
C GLY A 329 7.70 15.78 -15.79
N SER A 330 8.79 15.07 -15.89
CA SER A 330 9.40 14.70 -17.15
C SER A 330 9.81 13.26 -17.09
N PHE A 331 9.46 12.50 -18.10
CA PHE A 331 9.81 11.11 -18.21
C PHE A 331 10.49 10.85 -19.55
N GLY A 332 11.36 9.86 -19.60
CA GLY A 332 12.03 9.45 -20.82
C GLY A 332 11.10 8.77 -21.84
N SER A 333 11.66 8.24 -22.87
CA SER A 333 10.91 7.55 -23.94
C SER A 333 10.31 6.21 -23.53
N SER A 334 10.68 5.66 -22.37
CA SER A 334 10.12 4.41 -21.85
C SER A 334 9.03 4.68 -20.82
N ASP A 335 8.12 3.73 -20.67
CA ASP A 335 7.00 3.79 -19.73
C ASP A 335 7.37 3.32 -18.32
N ASN A 336 8.66 3.19 -18.02
CA ASN A 336 9.11 2.66 -16.74
C ASN A 336 8.82 3.66 -15.61
N GLU A 337 8.25 3.19 -14.51
CA GLU A 337 7.95 3.98 -13.32
C GLU A 337 9.19 4.61 -12.66
N HIS A 338 10.34 4.00 -12.84
CA HIS A 338 11.61 4.45 -12.26
C HIS A 338 12.33 5.50 -13.10
N GLN A 339 11.75 5.96 -14.18
CA GLN A 339 12.34 7.05 -14.96
C GLN A 339 12.06 8.40 -14.31
N THR A 340 13.11 9.11 -14.00
CA THR A 340 13.07 10.38 -13.31
C THR A 340 13.25 11.56 -14.26
N ALA A 341 12.80 12.74 -13.86
CA ALA A 341 13.10 14.00 -14.56
C ALA A 341 14.61 14.25 -14.63
N GLY A 342 15.37 13.72 -13.68
CA GLY A 342 16.83 13.76 -13.64
C GLY A 342 17.53 13.16 -14.85
N ILE A 343 16.92 12.22 -15.56
CA ILE A 343 17.42 11.68 -16.83
C ILE A 343 17.62 12.79 -17.87
N ASN A 344 16.74 13.79 -17.87
CA ASN A 344 16.81 14.95 -18.77
C ASN A 344 17.57 16.12 -18.17
N GLY A 345 18.19 15.95 -16.99
CA GLY A 345 18.87 17.02 -16.26
C GLY A 345 17.91 17.98 -15.55
N ASP A 346 16.64 17.61 -15.41
CA ASP A 346 15.58 18.42 -14.80
C ASP A 346 15.26 17.95 -13.38
N ALA A 347 14.65 18.85 -12.59
CA ALA A 347 14.00 18.51 -11.35
C ALA A 347 12.49 18.60 -11.55
N SER A 348 11.74 17.66 -10.97
CA SER A 348 10.29 17.70 -10.96
C SER A 348 9.75 18.45 -9.74
N TYR A 349 8.48 18.84 -9.80
CA TYR A 349 7.79 19.41 -8.65
C TYR A 349 6.29 19.14 -8.72
N MET A 350 5.68 19.07 -7.54
CA MET A 350 4.24 18.93 -7.38
C MET A 350 3.74 19.97 -6.39
N THR A 351 2.70 20.71 -6.79
CA THR A 351 2.07 21.72 -5.94
C THR A 351 0.67 21.26 -5.56
N LEU A 352 0.42 21.23 -4.25
CA LEU A 352 -0.90 21.00 -3.66
C LEU A 352 -1.38 22.30 -3.01
N ALA A 353 -2.64 22.63 -3.17
CA ALA A 353 -3.20 23.85 -2.61
C ALA A 353 -4.59 23.63 -2.02
N ALA A 354 -4.87 24.41 -0.96
CA ALA A 354 -6.21 24.49 -0.39
C ALA A 354 -7.18 25.11 -1.42
N PRO A 355 -8.47 24.71 -1.41
CA PRO A 355 -9.47 25.22 -2.36
C PRO A 355 -9.68 26.72 -2.28
N ASP A 356 -9.57 27.29 -1.08
CA ASP A 356 -9.71 28.74 -0.83
C ASP A 356 -8.45 29.56 -1.17
N LYS A 357 -7.38 28.88 -1.61
CA LYS A 357 -6.09 29.46 -1.99
C LYS A 357 -5.33 30.16 -0.85
N THR A 358 -5.68 29.85 0.40
CA THR A 358 -5.01 30.44 1.58
C THR A 358 -3.72 29.74 1.92
N ASN A 359 -3.59 28.46 1.52
CA ASN A 359 -2.43 27.63 1.80
C ASN A 359 -2.03 26.79 0.60
N PHE A 360 -0.73 26.52 0.50
CA PHE A 360 -0.16 25.60 -0.47
C PHE A 360 1.15 24.97 0.02
N SER A 361 1.52 23.88 -0.60
CA SER A 361 2.85 23.28 -0.51
C SER A 361 3.34 22.89 -1.88
N THR A 362 4.59 23.21 -2.19
CA THR A 362 5.28 22.73 -3.39
C THR A 362 6.42 21.83 -2.96
N VAL A 363 6.41 20.60 -3.45
CA VAL A 363 7.46 19.61 -3.24
C VAL A 363 8.33 19.58 -4.48
N PHE A 364 9.60 19.90 -4.33
CA PHE A 364 10.62 19.85 -5.40
C PHE A 364 11.45 18.59 -5.23
N ILE A 365 11.67 17.87 -6.32
CA ILE A 365 12.43 16.62 -6.34
C ILE A 365 13.57 16.80 -7.34
N ASN A 366 14.79 16.91 -6.81
CA ASN A 366 15.97 17.12 -7.63
C ASN A 366 16.86 15.86 -7.65
N ASN A 367 16.60 15.00 -8.63
CA ASN A 367 17.42 13.82 -8.86
C ASN A 367 18.54 14.09 -9.88
N THR A 368 19.24 15.23 -9.72
CA THR A 368 20.38 15.67 -10.57
C THR A 368 21.60 16.04 -9.76
N GLN A 369 22.74 16.13 -10.42
CA GLN A 369 24.03 16.52 -9.81
C GLN A 369 24.11 18.01 -9.47
N ASN A 370 23.21 18.83 -9.96
CA ASN A 370 23.30 20.26 -9.86
C ASN A 370 22.17 20.81 -8.99
N GLU A 371 22.51 21.79 -8.17
CA GLU A 371 21.53 22.62 -7.50
C GLU A 371 20.61 23.31 -8.51
N LYS A 372 19.36 23.48 -8.16
CA LYS A 372 18.33 24.17 -8.97
C LYS A 372 17.68 25.28 -8.15
N THR A 373 17.34 26.37 -8.77
CA THR A 373 16.54 27.45 -8.13
C THR A 373 15.25 27.65 -8.88
N PHE A 374 14.15 27.68 -8.11
CA PHE A 374 12.80 27.86 -8.62
C PHE A 374 12.19 29.16 -8.11
N ALA A 375 11.45 29.85 -8.97
CA ALA A 375 10.64 31.00 -8.61
C ALA A 375 9.18 30.57 -8.42
N ILE A 376 8.66 30.61 -7.21
CA ILE A 376 7.25 30.37 -6.89
C ILE A 376 6.52 31.71 -7.00
N LYS A 377 5.58 31.84 -7.94
CA LYS A 377 4.70 33.00 -8.06
C LYS A 377 3.45 32.78 -7.24
N THR A 378 3.19 33.68 -6.30
CA THR A 378 2.08 33.56 -5.35
C THR A 378 0.98 34.60 -5.57
N SER A 379 1.06 35.43 -6.65
CA SER A 379 0.15 36.53 -6.90
C SER A 379 -1.33 36.15 -7.04
N ASP A 380 -1.60 34.89 -7.41
CA ASP A 380 -2.97 34.38 -7.59
C ASP A 380 -3.52 33.67 -6.35
N LEU A 381 -2.79 33.73 -5.24
CA LEU A 381 -3.13 33.12 -3.97
C LEU A 381 -3.58 34.19 -2.95
N ASN A 382 -4.33 33.76 -1.94
CA ASN A 382 -4.85 34.61 -0.85
C ASN A 382 -4.04 34.39 0.41
N LEU A 383 -2.71 34.48 0.34
CA LEU A 383 -1.83 34.18 1.45
C LEU A 383 -1.92 35.22 2.56
N SER A 384 -1.90 34.77 3.80
CA SER A 384 -1.77 35.61 5.00
C SER A 384 -0.34 35.67 5.54
N VAL A 385 0.58 34.92 4.93
CA VAL A 385 2.00 34.83 5.30
C VAL A 385 2.88 35.52 4.26
N ASP A 386 4.02 36.02 4.69
CA ASP A 386 5.02 36.69 3.86
C ASP A 386 6.31 35.87 3.65
N ALA A 387 6.31 34.62 4.14
CA ALA A 387 7.39 33.68 3.97
C ALA A 387 6.89 32.23 3.82
N LEU A 388 7.71 31.38 3.25
CA LEU A 388 7.49 29.95 3.15
C LEU A 388 8.44 29.20 4.08
N HIS A 389 7.92 28.26 4.83
CA HIS A 389 8.71 27.32 5.60
C HIS A 389 9.35 26.31 4.66
N ILE A 390 10.63 26.02 4.89
CA ILE A 390 11.42 25.13 4.04
C ILE A 390 11.81 23.88 4.80
N TRP A 391 11.51 22.74 4.22
CA TRP A 391 11.89 21.44 4.74
C TRP A 391 12.71 20.70 3.69
N THR A 392 13.86 20.17 4.09
CA THR A 392 14.81 19.55 3.15
C THR A 392 15.16 18.14 3.60
N THR A 393 15.27 17.24 2.64
CA THR A 393 15.89 15.92 2.81
C THR A 393 17.03 15.78 1.82
N VAL A 394 18.20 15.44 2.35
CA VAL A 394 19.37 14.96 1.62
C VAL A 394 19.82 13.64 2.24
N THR A 395 20.83 12.99 1.68
CA THR A 395 21.41 11.77 2.27
C THR A 395 21.78 12.00 3.74
N ASP A 396 21.33 11.14 4.62
CA ASP A 396 21.60 11.15 6.07
C ASP A 396 21.08 12.39 6.86
N ASP A 397 20.32 13.27 6.21
CA ASP A 397 19.71 14.44 6.87
C ASP A 397 18.26 14.62 6.36
N TYR A 398 17.33 13.98 7.05
CA TYR A 398 15.95 13.83 6.61
C TYR A 398 15.00 14.82 7.29
N LEU A 399 14.05 15.38 6.52
CA LEU A 399 13.00 16.30 7.00
C LEU A 399 13.54 17.39 7.93
N LYS A 400 14.58 18.06 7.51
CA LYS A 400 15.19 19.14 8.29
C LYS A 400 14.58 20.48 7.92
N GLN A 401 14.11 21.19 8.93
CA GLN A 401 13.65 22.56 8.76
C GLN A 401 14.84 23.49 8.49
N GLY A 402 14.75 24.25 7.40
CA GLY A 402 15.71 25.29 7.04
C GLY A 402 15.24 26.69 7.44
N GLU A 403 15.94 27.71 6.94
CA GLU A 403 15.51 29.10 7.07
C GLU A 403 14.31 29.36 6.15
N ASP A 404 13.38 30.18 6.64
CA ASP A 404 12.22 30.60 5.86
C ASP A 404 12.62 31.41 4.62
N VAL A 405 11.93 31.18 3.53
CA VAL A 405 12.12 31.95 2.29
C VAL A 405 11.03 33.03 2.20
N LYS A 406 11.45 34.30 2.17
CA LYS A 406 10.55 35.45 2.05
C LYS A 406 9.87 35.49 0.67
N ILE A 407 8.61 35.93 0.70
CA ILE A 407 7.86 36.26 -0.50
C ILE A 407 8.06 37.77 -0.76
N GLU A 408 8.80 38.11 -1.80
CA GLU A 408 9.05 39.51 -2.20
C GLU A 408 8.37 39.79 -3.54
N ASP A 409 7.58 40.84 -3.59
CA ASP A 409 6.80 41.20 -4.78
C ASP A 409 5.98 40.03 -5.38
N GLY A 410 5.46 39.16 -4.51
CA GLY A 410 4.67 37.99 -4.88
C GLY A 410 5.49 36.82 -5.44
N ILE A 411 6.80 36.81 -5.22
CA ILE A 411 7.71 35.75 -5.69
C ILE A 411 8.57 35.26 -4.51
N ALA A 412 8.68 33.93 -4.37
CA ALA A 412 9.64 33.27 -3.49
C ALA A 412 10.66 32.47 -4.32
N TYR A 413 11.94 32.63 -4.04
CA TYR A 413 13.00 31.87 -4.72
C TYR A 413 13.48 30.73 -3.82
N VAL A 414 13.21 29.50 -4.24
CA VAL A 414 13.57 28.29 -3.50
C VAL A 414 14.74 27.60 -4.15
N THR A 415 15.80 27.39 -3.40
CA THR A 415 16.99 26.64 -3.83
C THR A 415 16.86 25.19 -3.40
N VAL A 416 17.04 24.27 -4.36
CA VAL A 416 16.90 22.82 -4.20
C VAL A 416 18.27 22.17 -4.45
N PRO A 417 18.94 21.66 -3.42
CA PRO A 417 20.26 21.04 -3.57
C PRO A 417 20.25 19.86 -4.55
N ALA A 418 21.41 19.46 -5.01
CA ALA A 418 21.56 18.23 -5.78
C ALA A 418 21.10 17.02 -4.94
N TYR A 419 20.47 16.05 -5.58
CA TYR A 419 19.98 14.80 -4.94
C TYR A 419 19.18 15.05 -3.66
N SER A 420 18.18 15.88 -3.74
CA SER A 420 17.36 16.28 -2.59
C SER A 420 15.88 16.36 -2.88
N VAL A 421 15.11 16.38 -1.81
CA VAL A 421 13.72 16.81 -1.81
C VAL A 421 13.60 18.07 -0.96
N VAL A 422 12.90 19.06 -1.46
CA VAL A 422 12.58 20.29 -0.72
C VAL A 422 11.08 20.54 -0.77
N THR A 423 10.48 20.72 0.39
CA THR A 423 9.11 21.22 0.51
C THR A 423 9.14 22.68 0.92
N ALA A 424 8.49 23.52 0.12
CA ALA A 424 8.20 24.91 0.45
C ALA A 424 6.71 25.04 0.74
N THR A 425 6.35 25.47 1.95
CA THR A 425 4.98 25.42 2.44
C THR A 425 4.57 26.68 3.20
N THR A 426 3.30 27.01 3.15
CA THR A 426 2.68 28.02 4.02
C THR A 426 2.20 27.46 5.35
N LEU A 427 2.27 26.14 5.53
CA LEU A 427 1.83 25.49 6.76
C LEU A 427 2.87 25.64 7.88
N ASP A 428 2.43 26.11 9.02
CA ASP A 428 3.20 26.09 10.27
C ASP A 428 2.98 24.73 10.96
N THR A 429 3.64 23.70 10.41
CA THR A 429 3.56 22.33 10.95
C THR A 429 4.95 21.72 11.01
N THR A 430 5.14 20.87 12.02
CA THR A 430 6.35 20.05 12.15
C THR A 430 5.96 18.60 11.88
N PRO A 431 6.48 17.99 10.82
CA PRO A 431 6.18 16.59 10.51
C PRO A 431 6.77 15.68 11.59
N GLU A 432 6.02 14.68 11.98
CA GLU A 432 6.53 13.64 12.86
C GLU A 432 7.64 12.85 12.17
N ARG A 433 8.65 12.50 12.93
CA ARG A 433 9.75 11.64 12.48
C ARG A 433 9.50 10.22 12.94
N PHE A 434 9.82 9.26 12.11
CA PHE A 434 9.59 7.87 12.46
C PHE A 434 10.54 7.37 13.59
N PRO A 435 10.22 6.22 14.18
CA PRO A 435 10.98 5.66 15.29
C PRO A 435 12.45 5.46 14.94
N THR A 436 13.31 5.79 15.89
CA THR A 436 14.73 5.57 15.80
C THR A 436 15.22 4.78 17.00
N GLU A 437 16.26 3.97 16.83
CA GLU A 437 16.82 3.16 17.91
C GLU A 437 17.44 4.01 19.03
N ASP A 438 17.95 5.18 18.67
CA ASP A 438 18.56 6.13 19.63
C ASP A 438 17.53 7.03 20.34
N GLY A 439 16.25 6.89 20.02
CA GLY A 439 15.16 7.68 20.60
C GLY A 439 15.09 9.12 20.11
N SER A 440 15.78 9.47 19.01
CA SER A 440 15.77 10.84 18.46
C SER A 440 14.53 11.15 17.63
N GLY A 441 13.73 10.16 17.26
CA GLY A 441 12.47 10.32 16.56
C GLY A 441 11.31 10.70 17.49
N ASP A 442 10.16 11.04 16.92
CA ASP A 442 8.93 11.35 17.67
C ASP A 442 8.23 10.08 18.18
N TYR A 443 8.53 8.96 17.58
CA TYR A 443 8.12 7.63 18.04
C TYR A 443 9.36 6.84 18.46
N ILE A 444 9.24 6.10 19.54
CA ILE A 444 10.33 5.26 20.04
C ILE A 444 10.18 3.87 19.47
N GLN A 445 11.25 3.34 18.93
CA GLN A 445 11.33 1.92 18.61
C GLN A 445 11.32 1.14 19.93
N THR A 446 10.22 0.47 20.22
CA THR A 446 10.00 -0.15 21.53
C THR A 446 10.74 -1.45 21.71
N GLU A 447 11.11 -2.10 20.62
CA GLU A 447 11.74 -3.41 20.67
C GLU A 447 12.97 -3.45 19.79
N LYS A 448 14.06 -3.91 20.38
CA LYS A 448 15.21 -4.29 19.58
C LYS A 448 14.87 -5.57 18.83
N ARG A 449 15.46 -5.73 17.66
CA ARG A 449 15.41 -6.97 16.95
C ARG A 449 15.86 -8.11 17.85
N THR A 450 14.90 -8.85 18.35
CA THR A 450 15.12 -10.11 19.03
C THR A 450 14.79 -11.21 18.05
N VAL A 451 15.72 -12.07 17.79
CA VAL A 451 15.47 -13.31 17.07
C VAL A 451 14.94 -14.34 18.05
N LEU A 452 14.39 -15.41 17.53
CA LEU A 452 14.02 -16.55 18.35
C LEU A 452 15.21 -16.90 19.24
N ASP A 453 15.01 -16.79 20.55
CA ASP A 453 16.05 -17.01 21.51
C ASP A 453 16.27 -18.52 21.68
N THR A 454 17.46 -18.98 21.38
CA THR A 454 17.81 -20.40 21.58
C THR A 454 17.79 -20.81 23.04
N ASP A 455 17.93 -19.85 23.95
CA ASP A 455 17.84 -20.05 25.39
C ASP A 455 16.40 -19.90 25.93
N TYR A 456 15.43 -19.66 25.06
CA TYR A 456 14.06 -19.49 25.44
C TYR A 456 13.52 -20.75 26.13
N THR A 457 13.15 -20.60 27.38
CA THR A 457 12.61 -21.69 28.22
C THR A 457 11.11 -21.54 28.50
N GLY A 458 10.50 -20.54 27.88
CA GLY A 458 9.10 -20.25 28.05
C GLY A 458 8.19 -21.14 27.20
N LYS A 459 6.98 -20.69 27.04
CA LYS A 459 6.00 -21.34 26.18
C LYS A 459 6.39 -21.18 24.71
N ASN A 460 5.93 -22.11 23.90
CA ASN A 460 6.22 -22.15 22.47
C ASN A 460 7.70 -22.08 22.16
N GLN A 461 8.42 -22.73 22.96
CA GLN A 461 9.83 -22.92 22.77
C GLN A 461 10.09 -23.66 21.46
N ASN A 462 10.74 -22.99 20.53
CA ASN A 462 11.01 -23.49 19.20
C ASN A 462 12.48 -23.82 18.96
N THR A 463 13.33 -23.58 19.94
CA THR A 463 14.72 -24.02 19.91
C THR A 463 15.15 -24.61 21.26
N THR A 464 16.04 -25.59 21.21
CA THR A 464 16.71 -26.18 22.37
C THR A 464 18.12 -26.57 21.99
N ASP A 465 18.90 -27.06 22.94
CA ASP A 465 20.24 -27.61 22.67
C ASP A 465 20.22 -28.80 21.68
N ASP A 466 19.08 -29.48 21.61
CA ASP A 466 18.92 -30.69 20.78
C ASP A 466 18.15 -30.41 19.46
N TYR A 467 17.48 -29.27 19.35
CA TYR A 467 16.60 -28.95 18.22
C TYR A 467 16.84 -27.55 17.71
N LEU A 468 16.89 -27.38 16.41
CA LEU A 468 16.92 -26.05 15.77
C LEU A 468 15.56 -25.36 15.81
N TYR A 469 14.50 -26.15 15.80
CA TYR A 469 13.13 -25.67 15.87
C TYR A 469 12.23 -26.76 16.43
N ALA A 470 11.29 -26.38 17.28
CA ALA A 470 10.23 -27.26 17.78
C ALA A 470 8.95 -26.46 18.03
N ASP A 471 7.81 -26.98 17.62
CA ASP A 471 6.50 -26.40 17.86
C ASP A 471 5.49 -27.52 18.05
N ASN A 472 4.67 -27.44 19.08
CA ASN A 472 3.58 -28.38 19.32
C ASN A 472 2.25 -27.88 18.74
N PHE A 473 2.24 -26.66 18.17
CA PHE A 473 1.07 -25.98 17.61
C PHE A 473 -0.09 -25.82 18.62
N GLU A 474 0.21 -25.87 19.90
CA GLU A 474 -0.75 -25.67 21.00
C GLU A 474 -0.46 -24.34 21.68
N TYR A 475 -0.87 -23.24 21.06
CA TYR A 475 -0.68 -21.90 21.59
C TYR A 475 -1.63 -21.64 22.75
N THR A 476 -1.09 -21.10 23.83
CA THR A 476 -1.82 -20.85 25.07
C THR A 476 -2.46 -19.47 25.08
N ASN A 477 -3.28 -19.18 26.11
CA ASN A 477 -3.93 -17.87 26.26
C ASN A 477 -2.95 -16.71 26.45
N GLU A 478 -1.69 -16.95 26.75
CA GLU A 478 -0.67 -15.89 26.85
C GLU A 478 -0.24 -15.35 25.48
N GLU A 479 -0.69 -16.01 24.42
CA GLU A 479 -0.49 -15.60 23.05
C GLU A 479 -1.77 -15.05 22.43
N ASP A 480 -2.73 -14.70 23.29
CA ASP A 480 -3.93 -14.05 22.85
C ASP A 480 -3.59 -12.68 22.25
N VAL A 481 -4.30 -12.32 21.21
CA VAL A 481 -4.15 -11.05 20.51
C VAL A 481 -5.40 -10.19 20.67
N THR A 482 -5.22 -8.90 20.58
CA THR A 482 -6.32 -7.95 20.61
C THR A 482 -6.82 -7.71 19.20
N VAL A 483 -8.13 -7.90 18.99
CA VAL A 483 -8.83 -7.64 17.74
C VAL A 483 -9.76 -6.44 17.94
N TYR A 484 -9.66 -5.47 17.06
CA TYR A 484 -10.48 -4.26 17.06
C TYR A 484 -11.63 -4.35 16.06
N ASN A 485 -12.84 -3.99 16.53
CA ASN A 485 -14.03 -3.88 15.69
C ASN A 485 -14.41 -2.40 15.50
N ALA A 486 -14.32 -1.91 14.25
CA ALA A 486 -14.51 -0.50 13.91
C ALA A 486 -15.96 -0.02 14.12
N THR A 487 -16.95 -0.89 13.96
CA THR A 487 -18.37 -0.53 14.16
C THR A 487 -18.72 -0.34 15.63
N THR A 488 -18.24 -1.25 16.48
CA THR A 488 -18.53 -1.22 17.91
C THR A 488 -17.54 -0.39 18.72
N GLY A 489 -16.39 -0.07 18.15
CA GLY A 489 -15.28 0.58 18.85
C GLY A 489 -14.68 -0.28 19.97
N LYS A 490 -14.94 -1.59 19.96
CA LYS A 490 -14.51 -2.51 21.00
C LYS A 490 -13.29 -3.30 20.57
N GLU A 491 -12.49 -3.62 21.56
CA GLU A 491 -11.44 -4.61 21.48
C GLU A 491 -11.90 -5.90 22.14
N THR A 492 -11.60 -7.02 21.51
CA THR A 492 -11.77 -8.36 22.05
C THR A 492 -10.43 -9.05 22.11
N THR A 493 -10.26 -9.95 23.06
CA THR A 493 -9.06 -10.77 23.15
C THR A 493 -9.39 -12.15 22.59
N GLU A 494 -8.63 -12.57 21.61
CA GLU A 494 -8.81 -13.84 20.91
C GLU A 494 -7.54 -14.66 20.98
N ASN A 495 -7.69 -15.99 21.01
CA ASN A 495 -6.55 -16.87 20.86
C ASN A 495 -5.84 -16.61 19.53
N TYR A 496 -4.52 -16.66 19.52
CA TYR A 496 -3.70 -16.39 18.35
C TYR A 496 -4.15 -17.16 17.11
N LEU A 497 -4.36 -18.47 17.22
CA LEU A 497 -4.78 -19.29 16.09
C LEU A 497 -6.12 -18.83 15.50
N VAL A 498 -7.10 -18.55 16.37
CA VAL A 498 -8.43 -18.08 15.92
C VAL A 498 -8.32 -16.74 15.21
N SER A 499 -7.55 -15.80 15.78
CA SER A 499 -7.38 -14.46 15.22
C SER A 499 -6.63 -14.43 13.89
N ARG A 500 -5.91 -15.50 13.57
CA ARG A 500 -5.09 -15.64 12.36
C ARG A 500 -5.55 -16.76 11.44
N GLY A 501 -6.80 -17.17 11.55
CA GLY A 501 -7.38 -18.21 10.70
C GLY A 501 -6.63 -19.52 10.73
N ASN A 502 -6.10 -19.87 11.91
CA ASN A 502 -5.32 -21.06 12.20
C ASN A 502 -3.92 -21.12 11.54
N GLU A 503 -3.36 -20.00 11.15
CA GLU A 503 -1.97 -19.97 10.69
C GLU A 503 -0.97 -20.17 11.84
N PRO A 504 0.15 -20.88 11.60
CA PRO A 504 1.18 -21.08 12.61
C PRO A 504 1.95 -19.79 12.91
N ARG A 505 2.41 -19.65 14.17
CA ARG A 505 3.02 -18.40 14.64
C ARG A 505 4.44 -18.16 14.12
N TYR A 506 5.25 -19.21 14.06
CA TYR A 506 6.68 -19.11 13.76
C TYR A 506 7.04 -19.63 12.38
N MET A 507 6.12 -19.50 11.47
CA MET A 507 6.30 -19.89 10.08
C MET A 507 5.86 -18.75 9.17
N LEU A 508 6.43 -18.72 8.00
CA LEU A 508 6.05 -17.81 6.93
C LEU A 508 5.74 -18.64 5.68
N ASP A 509 4.50 -18.66 5.29
CA ASP A 509 4.07 -19.34 4.08
C ASP A 509 4.56 -18.59 2.87
N THR A 510 5.26 -19.28 2.00
CA THR A 510 5.67 -18.74 0.70
C THR A 510 4.78 -19.24 -0.42
N HIS A 511 4.29 -20.45 -0.29
CA HIS A 511 3.34 -21.09 -1.18
C HIS A 511 2.51 -22.11 -0.42
N GLY A 512 1.28 -22.31 -0.85
CA GLY A 512 0.42 -23.34 -0.28
C GLY A 512 -0.59 -22.77 0.71
N ALA A 513 -1.33 -23.66 1.32
CA ALA A 513 -2.34 -23.35 2.32
C ALA A 513 -2.03 -24.12 3.59
N TRP A 514 -1.35 -23.47 4.51
CA TRP A 514 -0.88 -24.05 5.75
C TRP A 514 -1.82 -23.66 6.89
N ILE A 515 -2.29 -24.62 7.65
CA ILE A 515 -3.14 -24.38 8.81
C ILE A 515 -2.73 -25.27 9.98
N VAL A 516 -2.98 -24.78 11.18
CA VAL A 516 -2.87 -25.57 12.40
C VAL A 516 -4.25 -26.14 12.75
N GLU A 517 -4.34 -27.44 12.80
CA GLU A 517 -5.56 -28.15 13.16
C GLU A 517 -5.25 -29.32 14.11
N ASN A 518 -5.91 -29.38 15.26
CA ASN A 518 -5.74 -30.46 16.27
C ASN A 518 -4.27 -30.66 16.71
N GLY A 519 -3.52 -29.56 16.92
CA GLY A 519 -2.11 -29.63 17.32
C GLY A 519 -1.18 -30.15 16.23
N GLN A 520 -1.56 -30.02 14.98
CA GLN A 520 -0.79 -30.45 13.82
C GLN A 520 -0.76 -29.38 12.74
N LEU A 521 0.37 -29.22 12.08
CA LEU A 521 0.47 -28.41 10.87
C LEU A 521 -0.01 -29.24 9.68
N LYS A 522 -0.96 -28.70 8.94
CA LYS A 522 -1.56 -29.29 7.75
C LYS A 522 -1.33 -28.40 6.55
N GLN A 523 -0.91 -28.98 5.45
CA GLN A 523 -0.86 -28.33 4.16
C GLN A 523 -2.04 -28.83 3.30
N GLU A 524 -2.85 -27.93 2.78
CA GLU A 524 -4.12 -28.24 2.13
C GLU A 524 -4.09 -28.13 0.60
N ASN A 525 -3.06 -27.54 0.02
CA ASN A 525 -2.94 -27.42 -1.42
C ASN A 525 -2.15 -28.58 -2.03
N ASP A 526 -2.49 -28.93 -3.25
CA ASP A 526 -1.66 -29.77 -4.11
C ASP A 526 -0.92 -28.97 -5.19
N SER A 527 -0.03 -29.59 -5.92
CA SER A 527 0.75 -28.95 -6.99
C SER A 527 -0.09 -28.52 -8.21
N SER A 528 -1.37 -28.86 -8.25
CA SER A 528 -2.29 -28.46 -9.32
C SER A 528 -2.99 -27.14 -9.07
N VAL A 529 -2.82 -26.54 -7.89
CA VAL A 529 -3.49 -25.30 -7.54
C VAL A 529 -3.05 -24.15 -8.44
N ASN A 530 -3.98 -23.23 -8.63
CA ASN A 530 -3.76 -22.05 -9.44
C ASN A 530 -2.88 -21.06 -8.70
N GLN A 531 -1.67 -20.84 -9.17
CA GLN A 531 -0.70 -19.94 -8.57
C GLN A 531 -0.09 -19.04 -9.64
N TRP A 532 0.14 -17.78 -9.27
CA TRP A 532 0.74 -16.83 -10.19
C TRP A 532 2.21 -17.15 -10.50
N ASN A 533 3.01 -17.39 -9.48
CA ASN A 533 4.46 -17.59 -9.61
C ASN A 533 4.87 -19.07 -9.66
N GLY A 534 3.91 -19.98 -9.57
CA GLY A 534 4.17 -21.43 -9.54
C GLY A 534 4.98 -21.85 -8.31
N GLY A 535 5.21 -23.12 -8.20
CA GLY A 535 6.02 -23.69 -7.13
C GLY A 535 5.24 -24.67 -6.26
N ASP A 536 5.98 -25.54 -5.60
CA ASP A 536 5.43 -26.48 -4.64
C ASP A 536 5.06 -25.74 -3.35
N PRO A 537 4.05 -26.23 -2.60
CA PRO A 537 3.75 -25.70 -1.27
C PRO A 537 4.98 -25.68 -0.38
N ALA A 538 5.29 -24.51 0.17
CA ALA A 538 6.47 -24.32 1.00
C ALA A 538 6.19 -23.29 2.11
N THR A 539 6.75 -23.54 3.29
CA THR A 539 6.78 -22.59 4.39
C THR A 539 8.20 -22.46 4.94
N ILE A 540 8.56 -21.26 5.35
CA ILE A 540 9.82 -20.97 6.02
C ILE A 540 9.62 -21.13 7.52
N VAL A 541 10.49 -21.92 8.14
CA VAL A 541 10.42 -22.24 9.56
C VAL A 541 11.60 -21.63 10.30
N GLY A 542 11.35 -20.98 11.41
CA GLY A 542 12.39 -20.49 12.30
C GLY A 542 13.05 -19.18 11.87
N ASP A 543 14.22 -18.92 12.42
CA ASP A 543 14.95 -17.67 12.25
C ASP A 543 15.81 -17.70 10.99
N TRP A 544 15.71 -16.66 10.15
CA TRP A 544 16.51 -16.50 8.95
C TRP A 544 18.02 -16.61 9.18
N ARG A 545 18.52 -16.27 10.35
CA ARG A 545 19.93 -16.40 10.70
C ARG A 545 20.43 -17.84 10.63
N TRP A 546 19.54 -18.81 10.85
CA TRP A 546 19.90 -20.22 10.70
C TRP A 546 20.07 -20.61 9.23
N MET A 547 19.34 -19.94 8.35
CA MET A 547 19.43 -20.18 6.90
C MET A 547 20.72 -19.60 6.31
N THR A 548 21.27 -18.55 6.93
CA THR A 548 22.53 -17.92 6.50
C THR A 548 23.74 -18.42 7.29
N ALA A 549 23.56 -19.25 8.31
CA ALA A 549 24.67 -19.90 9.02
C ALA A 549 25.40 -20.85 8.08
N PRO A 550 26.74 -21.00 8.23
CA PRO A 550 27.46 -22.01 7.47
C PRO A 550 26.81 -23.38 7.71
N PRO A 551 26.78 -24.25 6.69
CA PRO A 551 26.13 -25.53 6.81
C PRO A 551 26.64 -26.24 8.04
N LEU A 552 25.74 -26.73 8.86
CA LEU A 552 26.06 -27.56 10.02
C LEU A 552 26.83 -28.78 9.51
N THR A 553 28.09 -28.88 9.87
CA THR A 553 28.96 -30.01 9.48
C THR A 553 28.67 -31.21 10.37
#